data_53eea4645cd61404aec6ef0cd40f81d0
#
_entry.id   53eea4645cd61404aec6ef0cd40f81d0
#
_cell.length_a   1.000
_cell.length_b   1.000
_cell.length_c   1.000
_cell.angle_alpha   90.00
_cell.angle_beta   90.00
_cell.angle_gamma   90.00
#
_symmetry.space_group_name_H-M   'P 1'
#
loop_
_entity.id
_entity.type
_entity.pdbx_description
1 polymer ?
#
loop_
_entity_poly.entity_id
_entity_poly.type
_entity_poly.pdbx_seq_one_letter_code
_entity_poly.pdbx_strand_id
1 'polypeptide(L)'
;ASPIDERTSYDVFAHSCPSFKDYFDLEFNMALYSTESVGYVLRVKGADEGQIFNLFFDFRGDDILFRLNQEGKCVLIALPVSKAEAMKSHWFKVKIAFNLKQDEITLKIHDQEKVCKGVLLSDEFSPKIVFGKSDHIIDVPEIAVDKLVVNAEHTYTFPLDEADGESVCNQEGTLYGKVENPIWLINEAYHWRKEGGFASASEAGSCYNADRNEIYYFNRDSLFVYNMETGNISAKAFT
;
A
#
# COMPACT_ATOMS: atom_id res chain seq x y z
N ALA A 1 14.05 -11.88 2.05
CA ALA A 1 12.67 -11.74 2.55
C ALA A 1 12.75 -11.72 4.06
N SER A 2 12.17 -10.70 4.69
CA SER A 2 12.06 -10.65 6.15
C SER A 2 11.22 -11.83 6.64
N PRO A 3 11.51 -12.40 7.81
CA PRO A 3 10.64 -13.38 8.43
C PRO A 3 9.19 -12.88 8.47
N ILE A 4 8.22 -13.76 8.37
CA ILE A 4 6.78 -13.41 8.38
C ILE A 4 6.43 -12.53 9.59
N ASP A 5 7.07 -12.76 10.71
CA ASP A 5 6.81 -12.06 11.97
C ASP A 5 7.35 -10.63 12.02
N GLU A 6 8.24 -10.24 11.09
CA GLU A 6 8.83 -8.89 11.02
C GLU A 6 8.14 -7.97 10.01
N ARG A 7 7.07 -8.43 9.34
CA ARG A 7 6.37 -7.63 8.34
C ARG A 7 5.43 -6.65 8.99
N THR A 8 5.35 -5.46 8.41
CA THR A 8 4.31 -4.50 8.75
C THR A 8 2.95 -5.06 8.33
N SER A 9 2.01 -5.07 9.26
CA SER A 9 0.62 -5.38 8.97
C SER A 9 -0.31 -4.44 9.71
N TYR A 10 -1.46 -4.14 9.10
CA TYR A 10 -2.46 -3.25 9.66
C TYR A 10 -3.82 -3.93 9.72
N ASP A 11 -4.32 -4.20 10.94
CA ASP A 11 -5.68 -4.69 11.22
C ASP A 11 -6.58 -3.49 11.51
N VAL A 12 -7.48 -3.17 10.59
CA VAL A 12 -8.27 -1.93 10.58
C VAL A 12 -9.23 -1.83 11.76
N PHE A 13 -9.85 -2.94 12.14
CA PHE A 13 -10.86 -3.02 13.18
C PHE A 13 -10.44 -3.95 14.33
N ALA A 14 -9.16 -3.85 14.74
CA ALA A 14 -8.58 -4.77 15.72
C ALA A 14 -9.34 -4.88 17.04
N HIS A 15 -10.01 -3.80 17.47
CA HIS A 15 -10.69 -3.74 18.77
C HIS A 15 -12.21 -3.77 18.68
N SER A 16 -12.80 -3.38 17.56
CA SER A 16 -14.25 -3.35 17.37
C SER A 16 -14.60 -3.32 15.89
N CYS A 17 -15.15 -4.41 15.38
CA CYS A 17 -15.56 -4.48 13.98
C CYS A 17 -17.04 -4.09 13.85
N PRO A 18 -17.37 -3.06 13.07
CA PRO A 18 -18.76 -2.76 12.72
C PRO A 18 -19.38 -3.87 11.88
N SER A 19 -20.70 -4.02 11.97
CA SER A 19 -21.46 -4.87 11.06
C SER A 19 -22.05 -4.02 9.95
N PHE A 20 -21.89 -4.49 8.71
CA PHE A 20 -22.40 -3.82 7.51
C PHE A 20 -23.53 -4.62 6.89
N LYS A 21 -24.58 -3.92 6.46
CA LYS A 21 -25.73 -4.48 5.77
C LYS A 21 -25.85 -3.83 4.40
N ASP A 22 -26.42 -4.56 3.46
CA ASP A 22 -26.67 -4.13 2.10
C ASP A 22 -25.44 -3.76 1.27
N TYR A 23 -24.54 -2.92 1.80
CA TYR A 23 -23.38 -2.39 1.06
C TYR A 23 -22.28 -1.88 2.00
N PHE A 24 -21.03 -2.13 1.62
CA PHE A 24 -19.89 -1.40 2.13
C PHE A 24 -18.77 -1.35 1.07
N ASP A 25 -17.90 -0.36 1.15
CA ASP A 25 -16.69 -0.29 0.35
C ASP A 25 -15.47 0.15 1.15
N LEU A 26 -14.33 -0.22 0.63
CA LEU A 26 -13.01 0.17 1.08
C LEU A 26 -12.36 1.02 0.01
N GLU A 27 -11.95 2.23 0.34
CA GLU A 27 -11.24 3.12 -0.56
C GLU A 27 -9.95 3.58 0.12
N PHE A 28 -8.81 3.44 -0.54
CA PHE A 28 -7.51 3.87 -0.02
C PHE A 28 -6.58 4.29 -1.14
N ASN A 29 -5.59 5.10 -0.80
CA ASN A 29 -4.49 5.39 -1.68
C ASN A 29 -3.38 4.36 -1.47
N MET A 30 -2.74 3.93 -2.55
CA MET A 30 -1.60 3.02 -2.52
C MET A 30 -0.47 3.57 -3.38
N ALA A 31 0.74 3.52 -2.86
CA ALA A 31 1.96 3.81 -3.62
C ALA A 31 2.80 2.54 -3.78
N LEU A 32 3.42 2.37 -4.95
CA LEU A 32 4.37 1.30 -5.25
C LEU A 32 5.78 1.84 -5.20
N TYR A 33 6.65 1.19 -4.44
CA TYR A 33 8.07 1.55 -4.34
C TYR A 33 8.99 0.64 -5.15
N SER A 34 8.49 -0.52 -5.57
CA SER A 34 9.24 -1.46 -6.39
C SER A 34 8.36 -2.04 -7.48
N THR A 35 8.93 -2.24 -8.66
CA THR A 35 8.33 -3.00 -9.77
C THR A 35 8.81 -4.46 -9.79
N GLU A 36 9.56 -4.89 -8.78
CA GLU A 36 10.10 -6.24 -8.66
C GLU A 36 9.43 -7.04 -7.55
N SER A 37 8.82 -6.36 -6.57
CA SER A 37 8.10 -7.00 -5.48
C SER A 37 6.63 -7.18 -5.81
N VAL A 38 6.11 -8.36 -5.55
CA VAL A 38 4.71 -8.77 -5.79
C VAL A 38 4.11 -9.32 -4.51
N GLY A 39 2.80 -9.48 -4.47
CA GLY A 39 2.16 -10.22 -3.40
C GLY A 39 0.87 -9.59 -2.87
N TYR A 40 0.64 -9.81 -1.59
CA TYR A 40 -0.59 -9.42 -0.92
C TYR A 40 -0.66 -7.96 -0.58
N VAL A 41 -1.77 -7.33 -0.94
CA VAL A 41 -2.13 -5.97 -0.53
C VAL A 41 -2.98 -6.02 0.73
N LEU A 42 -4.13 -6.69 0.66
CA LEU A 42 -5.04 -6.80 1.80
C LEU A 42 -5.90 -8.06 1.74
N ARG A 43 -6.44 -8.41 2.90
CA ARG A 43 -7.43 -9.47 3.10
C ARG A 43 -8.66 -8.90 3.78
N VAL A 44 -9.81 -9.26 3.26
CA VAL A 44 -11.12 -8.98 3.86
C VAL A 44 -11.74 -10.32 4.22
N LYS A 45 -11.92 -10.60 5.51
CA LYS A 45 -12.49 -11.85 6.02
C LYS A 45 -13.80 -11.58 6.73
N GLY A 46 -14.89 -12.19 6.25
CA GLY A 46 -16.17 -12.24 6.95
C GLY A 46 -16.18 -13.26 8.09
N ALA A 47 -17.34 -13.40 8.74
CA ALA A 47 -17.52 -14.38 9.83
C ALA A 47 -17.43 -15.81 9.33
N ASP A 48 -17.92 -16.07 8.12
CA ASP A 48 -17.97 -17.40 7.52
C ASP A 48 -16.69 -17.71 6.74
N GLU A 49 -16.23 -18.96 6.78
CA GLU A 49 -15.00 -19.40 6.09
C GLU A 49 -15.04 -19.18 4.56
N GLY A 50 -16.22 -19.21 3.95
CA GLY A 50 -16.39 -18.93 2.52
C GLY A 50 -16.33 -17.44 2.12
N GLN A 51 -16.24 -16.53 3.08
CA GLN A 51 -16.28 -15.09 2.89
C GLN A 51 -14.90 -14.45 3.10
N ILE A 52 -13.88 -15.01 2.44
CA ILE A 52 -12.51 -14.50 2.52
C ILE A 52 -12.07 -14.03 1.14
N PHE A 53 -11.76 -12.75 1.06
CA PHE A 53 -11.37 -12.07 -0.18
C PHE A 53 -9.95 -11.50 -0.01
N ASN A 54 -9.11 -11.74 -1.02
CA ASN A 54 -7.72 -11.34 -1.01
C ASN A 54 -7.43 -10.50 -2.25
N LEU A 55 -6.92 -9.28 -2.05
CA LEU A 55 -6.36 -8.47 -3.11
C LEU A 55 -4.86 -8.69 -3.15
N PHE A 56 -4.34 -9.07 -4.31
CA PHE A 56 -2.92 -9.14 -4.57
C PHE A 56 -2.61 -8.72 -6.00
N PHE A 57 -1.34 -8.50 -6.30
CA PHE A 57 -0.91 -8.26 -7.67
C PHE A 57 0.38 -9.00 -8.03
N ASP A 58 0.55 -9.20 -9.32
CA ASP A 58 1.79 -9.66 -9.94
C ASP A 58 2.12 -8.83 -11.19
N PHE A 59 3.31 -9.01 -11.73
CA PHE A 59 3.70 -8.34 -12.98
C PHE A 59 3.54 -9.27 -14.17
N ARG A 60 2.96 -8.73 -15.26
CA ARG A 60 2.83 -9.41 -16.53
C ARG A 60 3.25 -8.50 -17.68
N GLY A 61 4.48 -8.69 -18.15
CA GLY A 61 5.04 -7.82 -19.18
C GLY A 61 5.09 -6.37 -18.67
N ASP A 62 4.41 -5.48 -19.39
CA ASP A 62 4.34 -4.06 -19.06
C ASP A 62 3.18 -3.69 -18.13
N ASP A 63 2.43 -4.68 -17.66
CA ASP A 63 1.29 -4.48 -16.78
C ASP A 63 1.54 -4.99 -15.37
N ILE A 64 0.84 -4.37 -14.43
CA ILE A 64 0.59 -4.85 -13.08
C ILE A 64 -0.80 -5.49 -13.11
N LEU A 65 -0.90 -6.78 -12.86
CA LEU A 65 -2.16 -7.48 -12.82
C LEU A 65 -2.68 -7.59 -11.39
N PHE A 66 -3.64 -6.75 -11.04
CA PHE A 66 -4.37 -6.86 -9.78
C PHE A 66 -5.39 -7.98 -9.85
N ARG A 67 -5.46 -8.78 -8.80
CA ARG A 67 -6.40 -9.88 -8.67
C ARG A 67 -7.13 -9.80 -7.35
N LEU A 68 -8.45 -9.87 -7.43
CA LEU A 68 -9.30 -10.10 -6.28
C LEU A 68 -9.76 -11.56 -6.31
N ASN A 69 -9.35 -12.32 -5.32
CA ASN A 69 -9.67 -13.74 -5.20
C ASN A 69 -10.60 -13.98 -4.03
N GLN A 70 -11.47 -14.97 -4.15
CA GLN A 70 -12.17 -15.57 -3.02
C GLN A 70 -11.43 -16.86 -2.63
N GLU A 71 -11.09 -17.00 -1.34
CA GLU A 71 -10.34 -18.15 -0.85
C GLU A 71 -11.13 -19.45 -1.08
N GLY A 72 -10.42 -20.50 -1.50
CA GLY A 72 -11.04 -21.80 -1.82
C GLY A 72 -11.81 -21.84 -3.15
N LYS A 73 -11.90 -20.73 -3.88
CA LYS A 73 -12.57 -20.65 -5.18
C LYS A 73 -11.59 -20.22 -6.28
N CYS A 74 -11.97 -19.27 -7.08
CA CYS A 74 -11.15 -18.80 -8.21
C CYS A 74 -10.86 -17.30 -8.10
N VAL A 75 -10.10 -16.78 -9.06
CA VAL A 75 -9.98 -15.34 -9.30
C VAL A 75 -11.34 -14.80 -9.70
N LEU A 76 -11.90 -13.92 -8.88
CA LEU A 76 -13.16 -13.23 -9.19
C LEU A 76 -12.96 -12.12 -10.21
N ILE A 77 -11.93 -11.29 -9.96
CA ILE A 77 -11.60 -10.14 -10.81
C ILE A 77 -10.10 -10.15 -11.08
N ALA A 78 -9.73 -9.95 -12.35
CA ALA A 78 -8.38 -9.65 -12.77
C ALA A 78 -8.40 -8.34 -13.57
N LEU A 79 -7.60 -7.35 -13.13
CA LEU A 79 -7.59 -6.00 -13.67
C LEU A 79 -6.15 -5.59 -13.95
N PRO A 80 -5.75 -5.45 -15.22
CA PRO A 80 -4.43 -4.97 -15.59
C PRO A 80 -4.33 -3.45 -15.46
N VAL A 81 -3.22 -2.96 -14.95
CA VAL A 81 -2.87 -1.54 -14.89
C VAL A 81 -1.47 -1.40 -15.48
N SER A 82 -1.27 -0.45 -16.39
CA SER A 82 0.04 -0.19 -16.98
C SER A 82 1.06 0.19 -15.91
N LYS A 83 2.23 -0.46 -15.91
CA LYS A 83 3.36 -0.09 -15.04
C LYS A 83 3.75 1.37 -15.20
N ALA A 84 3.73 1.88 -16.44
CA ALA A 84 4.05 3.26 -16.72
C ALA A 84 3.07 4.24 -16.06
N GLU A 85 1.77 3.91 -16.03
CA GLU A 85 0.76 4.71 -15.33
C GLU A 85 0.92 4.62 -13.81
N ALA A 86 1.08 3.42 -13.26
CA ALA A 86 1.25 3.20 -11.83
C ALA A 86 2.50 3.89 -11.27
N MET A 87 3.60 3.89 -12.03
CA MET A 87 4.84 4.54 -11.61
C MET A 87 4.84 6.06 -11.86
N LYS A 88 4.04 6.55 -12.79
CA LYS A 88 3.88 7.98 -13.05
C LYS A 88 3.04 8.68 -12.00
N SER A 89 2.01 7.99 -11.53
CA SER A 89 1.15 8.43 -10.45
C SER A 89 1.67 7.81 -9.15
N HIS A 90 2.49 8.54 -8.41
CA HIS A 90 3.12 8.04 -7.18
C HIS A 90 2.10 7.39 -6.23
N TRP A 91 0.93 8.01 -6.07
CA TRP A 91 -0.22 7.47 -5.37
C TRP A 91 -1.35 7.17 -6.33
N PHE A 92 -1.97 6.02 -6.23
CA PHE A 92 -3.18 5.70 -6.96
C PHE A 92 -4.28 5.16 -6.04
N LYS A 93 -5.50 5.42 -6.43
CA LYS A 93 -6.68 5.07 -5.67
C LYS A 93 -7.09 3.64 -5.96
N VAL A 94 -7.32 2.87 -4.90
CA VAL A 94 -7.89 1.52 -4.93
C VAL A 94 -9.23 1.54 -4.23
N LYS A 95 -10.25 0.96 -4.85
CA LYS A 95 -11.57 0.77 -4.25
C LYS A 95 -12.04 -0.65 -4.43
N ILE A 96 -12.53 -1.25 -3.35
CA ILE A 96 -13.21 -2.55 -3.36
C ILE A 96 -14.58 -2.35 -2.75
N ALA A 97 -15.64 -2.60 -3.53
CA ALA A 97 -17.01 -2.46 -3.05
C ALA A 97 -17.70 -3.82 -2.97
N PHE A 98 -18.40 -4.04 -1.90
CA PHE A 98 -19.21 -5.22 -1.61
C PHE A 98 -20.69 -4.80 -1.58
N ASN A 99 -21.42 -5.15 -2.62
CA ASN A 99 -22.87 -4.97 -2.67
C ASN A 99 -23.53 -6.28 -2.25
N LEU A 100 -23.86 -6.41 -0.96
CA LEU A 100 -24.40 -7.63 -0.37
C LEU A 100 -25.78 -7.93 -0.93
N LYS A 101 -26.59 -6.90 -1.15
CA LYS A 101 -27.96 -7.01 -1.65
C LYS A 101 -28.03 -7.46 -3.11
N GLN A 102 -27.04 -7.11 -3.94
CA GLN A 102 -26.98 -7.47 -5.36
C GLN A 102 -26.05 -8.65 -5.61
N ASP A 103 -25.39 -9.14 -4.57
CA ASP A 103 -24.40 -10.21 -4.65
C ASP A 103 -23.28 -9.91 -5.66
N GLU A 104 -22.71 -8.71 -5.54
CA GLU A 104 -21.70 -8.17 -6.45
C GLU A 104 -20.47 -7.67 -5.70
N ILE A 105 -19.30 -7.88 -6.27
CA ILE A 105 -18.05 -7.24 -5.84
C ILE A 105 -17.48 -6.42 -7.01
N THR A 106 -17.05 -5.20 -6.70
CA THR A 106 -16.40 -4.30 -7.63
C THR A 106 -14.96 -4.05 -7.20
N LEU A 107 -14.02 -4.17 -8.13
CA LEU A 107 -12.66 -3.69 -7.97
C LEU A 107 -12.42 -2.53 -8.91
N LYS A 108 -12.01 -1.39 -8.37
CA LYS A 108 -11.61 -0.21 -9.14
C LYS A 108 -10.20 0.21 -8.76
N ILE A 109 -9.36 0.46 -9.78
CA ILE A 109 -8.00 0.97 -9.64
C ILE A 109 -7.82 2.08 -10.66
N HIS A 110 -7.54 3.29 -10.20
CA HIS A 110 -7.64 4.50 -11.02
C HIS A 110 -9.00 4.58 -11.71
N ASP A 111 -9.00 4.70 -13.03
CA ASP A 111 -10.19 4.80 -13.87
C ASP A 111 -10.70 3.44 -14.37
N GLN A 112 -9.98 2.37 -14.08
CA GLN A 112 -10.35 1.02 -14.49
C GLN A 112 -11.22 0.36 -13.43
N GLU A 113 -12.31 -0.27 -13.87
CA GLU A 113 -13.28 -0.92 -12.99
C GLU A 113 -13.74 -2.26 -13.57
N LYS A 114 -13.89 -3.24 -12.70
CA LYS A 114 -14.51 -4.52 -13.02
C LYS A 114 -15.46 -4.98 -11.92
N VAL A 115 -16.55 -5.59 -12.32
CA VAL A 115 -17.60 -6.13 -11.44
C VAL A 115 -17.67 -7.64 -11.60
N CYS A 116 -17.79 -8.35 -10.48
CA CYS A 116 -18.11 -9.77 -10.42
C CYS A 116 -19.45 -9.95 -9.72
N LYS A 117 -20.35 -10.75 -10.32
CA LYS A 117 -21.70 -11.03 -9.80
C LYS A 117 -21.83 -12.51 -9.41
N GLY A 118 -22.77 -12.82 -8.53
CA GLY A 118 -23.03 -14.19 -8.12
C GLY A 118 -21.93 -14.76 -7.23
N VAL A 119 -21.38 -13.92 -6.34
CA VAL A 119 -20.27 -14.28 -5.45
C VAL A 119 -20.74 -15.09 -4.25
N LEU A 120 -22.05 -15.03 -3.93
CA LEU A 120 -22.71 -15.60 -2.76
C LEU A 120 -22.26 -14.92 -1.47
N LEU A 121 -22.40 -13.60 -1.44
CA LEU A 121 -22.10 -12.78 -0.28
C LEU A 121 -23.14 -13.00 0.82
N SER A 122 -22.72 -12.91 2.09
CA SER A 122 -23.63 -12.90 3.23
C SER A 122 -24.41 -11.60 3.31
N ASP A 123 -25.66 -11.64 3.76
CA ASP A 123 -26.54 -10.46 3.89
C ASP A 123 -26.02 -9.44 4.92
N GLU A 124 -25.21 -9.92 5.86
CA GLU A 124 -24.55 -9.11 6.88
C GLU A 124 -23.07 -9.46 6.94
N PHE A 125 -22.23 -8.47 7.03
CA PHE A 125 -20.79 -8.62 6.97
C PHE A 125 -20.08 -7.81 8.06
N SER A 126 -19.35 -8.49 8.94
CA SER A 126 -18.47 -7.87 9.93
C SER A 126 -17.02 -8.18 9.54
N PRO A 127 -16.41 -7.38 8.65
CA PRO A 127 -15.16 -7.75 8.04
C PRO A 127 -13.96 -7.56 8.97
N LYS A 128 -13.15 -8.58 9.10
CA LYS A 128 -11.75 -8.40 9.51
C LYS A 128 -10.94 -7.98 8.28
N ILE A 129 -10.37 -6.78 8.31
CA ILE A 129 -9.60 -6.18 7.21
C ILE A 129 -8.15 -6.07 7.65
N VAL A 130 -7.25 -6.76 6.95
CA VAL A 130 -5.82 -6.78 7.27
C VAL A 130 -5.00 -6.46 6.03
N PHE A 131 -4.16 -5.43 6.12
CA PHE A 131 -3.15 -5.11 5.11
C PHE A 131 -1.82 -5.78 5.42
N GLY A 132 -1.07 -6.13 4.39
CA GLY A 132 0.34 -6.53 4.49
C GLY A 132 0.63 -7.91 5.06
N LYS A 133 -0.37 -8.66 5.54
CA LYS A 133 -0.19 -9.99 6.12
C LYS A 133 -1.20 -11.00 5.56
N SER A 134 -0.72 -12.18 5.27
CA SER A 134 -1.54 -13.33 4.92
C SER A 134 -1.05 -14.56 5.67
N ASP A 135 -1.97 -15.43 6.08
CA ASP A 135 -1.64 -16.69 6.76
C ASP A 135 -0.95 -17.70 5.81
N HIS A 136 -1.02 -17.48 4.51
CA HIS A 136 -0.60 -18.47 3.50
C HIS A 136 0.43 -17.97 2.51
N ILE A 137 0.58 -16.66 2.29
CA ILE A 137 1.47 -16.10 1.29
C ILE A 137 2.56 -15.26 1.92
N ILE A 138 3.78 -15.60 1.52
CA ILE A 138 5.01 -15.05 2.08
C ILE A 138 5.36 -13.69 1.44
N ASP A 139 4.90 -13.44 0.21
CA ASP A 139 5.29 -12.25 -0.53
C ASP A 139 4.37 -11.07 -0.23
N VAL A 140 4.96 -10.03 0.32
CA VAL A 140 4.33 -8.73 0.52
C VAL A 140 5.06 -7.72 -0.36
N PRO A 141 4.34 -6.99 -1.21
CA PRO A 141 4.97 -5.99 -2.06
C PRO A 141 5.46 -4.78 -1.26
N GLU A 142 6.41 -4.06 -1.82
CA GLU A 142 6.86 -2.79 -1.29
C GLU A 142 5.83 -1.70 -1.63
N ILE A 143 4.82 -1.57 -0.79
CA ILE A 143 3.75 -0.60 -0.92
C ILE A 143 3.63 0.27 0.32
N ALA A 144 3.07 1.46 0.14
CA ALA A 144 2.50 2.24 1.24
C ALA A 144 1.00 2.40 1.04
N VAL A 145 0.29 2.60 2.13
CA VAL A 145 -1.16 2.84 2.15
C VAL A 145 -1.43 4.14 2.91
N ASP A 146 -2.33 4.94 2.40
CA ASP A 146 -2.74 6.23 2.95
C ASP A 146 -4.24 6.43 2.79
N LYS A 147 -4.84 7.18 3.72
CA LYS A 147 -6.24 7.64 3.65
C LYS A 147 -7.25 6.53 3.39
N LEU A 148 -7.26 5.54 4.28
CA LEU A 148 -8.28 4.50 4.22
C LEU A 148 -9.65 5.05 4.63
N VAL A 149 -10.63 4.82 3.78
CA VAL A 149 -12.04 5.12 4.04
C VAL A 149 -12.85 3.85 3.90
N VAL A 150 -13.67 3.55 4.90
CA VAL A 150 -14.65 2.48 4.86
C VAL A 150 -16.03 3.11 4.83
N ASN A 151 -16.71 3.02 3.69
CA ASN A 151 -18.05 3.54 3.51
C ASN A 151 -19.08 2.43 3.69
N ALA A 152 -20.11 2.70 4.50
CA ALA A 152 -21.27 1.87 4.71
C ALA A 152 -22.46 2.78 5.06
N GLU A 153 -23.35 2.40 6.00
CA GLU A 153 -24.35 3.31 6.58
C GLU A 153 -23.68 4.53 7.24
N HIS A 154 -22.49 4.32 7.80
CA HIS A 154 -21.60 5.36 8.29
C HIS A 154 -20.27 5.30 7.54
N THR A 155 -19.58 6.44 7.44
CA THR A 155 -18.26 6.51 6.85
C THR A 155 -17.21 6.56 7.97
N TYR A 156 -16.24 5.65 7.91
CA TYR A 156 -15.11 5.58 8.82
C TYR A 156 -13.85 6.00 8.06
N THR A 157 -13.22 7.08 8.47
CA THR A 157 -12.01 7.60 7.83
C THR A 157 -10.82 7.40 8.75
N PHE A 158 -9.81 6.70 8.25
CA PHE A 158 -8.50 6.50 8.88
C PHE A 158 -7.46 7.27 8.06
N PRO A 159 -7.00 8.43 8.56
CA PRO A 159 -6.04 9.26 7.82
C PRO A 159 -4.72 8.55 7.56
N LEU A 160 -4.28 7.67 8.46
CA LEU A 160 -2.99 6.97 8.45
C LEU A 160 -1.81 7.97 8.48
N ASP A 161 -1.97 9.04 9.26
CA ASP A 161 -1.01 10.13 9.42
C ASP A 161 -0.29 10.11 10.78
N GLU A 162 -0.36 8.98 11.47
CA GLU A 162 0.39 8.76 12.71
C GLU A 162 1.90 8.80 12.42
N ALA A 163 2.64 9.43 13.33
CA ALA A 163 4.09 9.54 13.20
C ALA A 163 4.84 8.41 13.90
N ASP A 164 4.18 7.70 14.81
CA ASP A 164 4.75 6.61 15.60
C ASP A 164 3.66 5.71 16.20
N GLY A 165 4.09 4.67 16.91
CA GLY A 165 3.19 3.78 17.65
C GLY A 165 2.59 2.66 16.82
N GLU A 166 1.75 1.85 17.48
CA GLU A 166 1.11 0.66 16.90
C GLU A 166 -0.41 0.81 16.74
N SER A 167 -0.96 1.95 17.08
CA SER A 167 -2.41 2.19 17.03
C SER A 167 -2.73 3.24 15.98
N VAL A 168 -3.73 2.94 15.17
CA VAL A 168 -4.32 3.86 14.20
C VAL A 168 -5.73 4.20 14.66
N CYS A 169 -6.08 5.47 14.62
CA CYS A 169 -7.39 5.95 15.04
C CYS A 169 -8.17 6.47 13.84
N ASN A 170 -9.47 6.20 13.80
CA ASN A 170 -10.31 6.91 12.85
C ASN A 170 -10.42 8.39 13.22
N GLN A 171 -10.81 9.22 12.27
CA GLN A 171 -10.89 10.68 12.44
C GLN A 171 -11.77 11.12 13.61
N GLU A 172 -12.75 10.30 14.00
CA GLU A 172 -13.67 10.58 15.12
C GLU A 172 -13.14 10.08 16.47
N GLY A 173 -12.02 9.34 16.49
CA GLY A 173 -11.46 8.78 17.72
C GLY A 173 -12.28 7.66 18.36
N THR A 174 -13.15 7.01 17.59
CA THR A 174 -14.09 5.98 18.09
C THR A 174 -13.68 4.55 17.75
N LEU A 175 -12.91 4.36 16.69
CA LEU A 175 -12.43 3.06 16.23
C LEU A 175 -10.91 3.05 16.15
N TYR A 176 -10.33 1.94 16.58
CA TYR A 176 -8.89 1.74 16.62
C TYR A 176 -8.50 0.50 15.85
N GLY A 177 -7.56 0.70 14.93
CA GLY A 177 -6.82 -0.35 14.30
C GLY A 177 -5.48 -0.62 15.00
N LYS A 178 -4.86 -1.73 14.67
CA LYS A 178 -3.54 -2.12 15.18
C LYS A 178 -2.57 -2.32 14.04
N VAL A 179 -1.38 -1.75 14.18
CA VAL A 179 -0.24 -1.98 13.27
C VAL A 179 0.80 -2.83 14.00
N GLU A 180 1.19 -3.93 13.40
CA GLU A 180 2.32 -4.75 13.85
C GLU A 180 3.55 -4.36 13.03
N ASN A 181 4.71 -4.24 13.70
CA ASN A 181 5.98 -3.83 13.09
C ASN A 181 5.83 -2.57 12.23
N PRO A 182 5.40 -1.44 12.80
CA PRO A 182 5.07 -0.24 12.05
C PRO A 182 6.28 0.36 11.34
N ILE A 183 6.07 0.78 10.09
CA ILE A 183 6.98 1.64 9.33
C ILE A 183 6.17 2.85 8.89
N TRP A 184 6.32 3.95 9.62
CA TRP A 184 5.61 5.19 9.35
C TRP A 184 6.38 6.05 8.35
N LEU A 185 5.69 6.46 7.29
CA LEU A 185 6.24 7.31 6.25
C LEU A 185 5.83 8.75 6.55
N ILE A 186 6.59 9.43 7.39
CA ILE A 186 6.24 10.75 7.92
C ILE A 186 6.28 11.83 6.83
N ASN A 187 7.16 11.66 5.85
CA ASN A 187 7.29 12.59 4.73
C ASN A 187 7.84 11.86 3.49
N GLU A 188 7.19 12.02 2.35
CA GLU A 188 7.67 11.46 1.08
C GLU A 188 9.08 11.93 0.70
N ALA A 189 9.50 13.11 1.17
CA ALA A 189 10.86 13.61 0.95
C ALA A 189 11.95 12.73 1.56
N TYR A 190 11.61 11.87 2.53
CA TYR A 190 12.55 10.92 3.12
C TYR A 190 12.61 9.56 2.42
N HIS A 191 11.84 9.36 1.35
CA HIS A 191 12.00 8.20 0.51
C HIS A 191 13.24 8.34 -0.36
N TRP A 192 14.13 7.39 -0.24
CA TRP A 192 15.22 7.23 -1.18
C TRP A 192 14.65 6.84 -2.55
N ARG A 193 14.43 7.81 -3.41
CA ARG A 193 14.21 7.55 -4.83
C ARG A 193 15.55 7.34 -5.48
N LYS A 194 15.66 6.33 -6.32
CA LYS A 194 16.80 6.20 -7.23
C LYS A 194 16.62 7.20 -8.36
N GLU A 195 16.92 8.45 -8.09
CA GLU A 195 16.80 9.54 -9.07
C GLU A 195 17.98 9.59 -10.05
N GLY A 196 18.99 8.76 -9.85
CA GLY A 196 20.17 8.64 -10.70
C GLY A 196 21.14 7.58 -10.17
N GLY A 197 22.01 7.08 -11.03
CA GLY A 197 23.09 6.20 -10.64
C GLY A 197 24.34 7.01 -10.31
N PHE A 198 24.70 7.13 -9.05
CA PHE A 198 26.10 7.44 -8.73
C PHE A 198 26.92 6.17 -8.97
N ALA A 199 28.09 6.32 -9.58
CA ALA A 199 29.00 5.20 -9.68
C ALA A 199 29.31 4.69 -8.27
N SER A 200 28.91 3.46 -7.97
CA SER A 200 29.18 2.86 -6.66
C SER A 200 30.70 2.69 -6.50
N ALA A 201 31.28 3.43 -5.58
CA ALA A 201 32.63 3.16 -5.14
C ALA A 201 32.55 2.43 -3.79
N SER A 202 33.45 1.46 -3.60
CA SER A 202 33.55 0.68 -2.36
C SER A 202 33.94 1.52 -1.13
N GLU A 203 34.28 2.78 -1.31
CA GLU A 203 34.68 3.72 -0.28
C GLU A 203 33.98 5.06 -0.53
N ALA A 204 32.74 5.17 -0.07
CA ALA A 204 31.95 6.37 -0.21
C ALA A 204 31.47 6.87 1.15
N GLY A 205 31.40 8.18 1.28
CA GLY A 205 30.84 8.84 2.43
C GLY A 205 29.78 9.85 2.01
N SER A 206 28.81 10.12 2.88
CA SER A 206 27.84 11.18 2.65
C SER A 206 27.60 11.97 3.92
N CYS A 207 27.24 13.25 3.76
CA CYS A 207 26.76 14.07 4.84
C CYS A 207 25.69 15.05 4.32
N TYR A 208 24.79 15.41 5.20
CA TYR A 208 23.75 16.40 4.93
C TYR A 208 24.13 17.74 5.57
N ASN A 209 24.03 18.82 4.79
CA ASN A 209 24.17 20.19 5.25
C ASN A 209 22.79 20.84 5.34
N ALA A 210 22.29 21.00 6.56
CA ALA A 210 20.96 21.55 6.80
C ALA A 210 20.84 23.02 6.41
N ASP A 211 21.93 23.81 6.56
CA ASP A 211 21.90 25.25 6.27
C ASP A 211 21.72 25.55 4.77
N ARG A 212 22.20 24.63 3.92
CA ARG A 212 22.12 24.74 2.47
C ARG A 212 21.11 23.83 1.82
N ASN A 213 20.50 22.96 2.60
CA ASN A 213 19.61 21.88 2.14
C ASN A 213 20.25 21.04 1.02
N GLU A 214 21.49 20.63 1.28
CA GLU A 214 22.33 19.91 0.31
C GLU A 214 22.86 18.60 0.91
N ILE A 215 22.88 17.55 0.09
CA ILE A 215 23.55 16.31 0.39
C ILE A 215 24.90 16.29 -0.33
N TYR A 216 25.96 16.12 0.43
CA TYR A 216 27.33 15.93 -0.08
C TYR A 216 27.60 14.44 -0.11
N TYR A 217 27.98 13.96 -1.26
CA TYR A 217 28.39 12.58 -1.46
C TYR A 217 29.79 12.58 -2.08
N PHE A 218 30.71 11.87 -1.51
CA PHE A 218 32.05 11.77 -2.05
C PHE A 218 32.47 10.31 -2.19
N ASN A 219 33.15 10.05 -3.29
CA ASN A 219 33.87 8.84 -3.53
C ASN A 219 35.39 9.18 -3.59
N ARG A 220 36.21 8.18 -3.93
CA ARG A 220 37.68 8.35 -4.00
C ARG A 220 38.11 9.55 -4.88
N ASP A 221 37.42 9.84 -5.94
CA ASP A 221 37.85 10.73 -7.01
C ASP A 221 37.05 12.02 -7.14
N SER A 222 35.88 12.09 -6.52
CA SER A 222 34.94 13.19 -6.75
C SER A 222 34.03 13.49 -5.56
N LEU A 223 33.69 14.77 -5.43
CA LEU A 223 32.60 15.26 -4.58
C LEU A 223 31.39 15.56 -5.44
N PHE A 224 30.26 15.01 -5.06
CA PHE A 224 28.94 15.32 -5.63
C PHE A 224 28.14 16.13 -4.61
N VAL A 225 27.46 17.14 -5.07
CA VAL A 225 26.55 17.95 -4.26
C VAL A 225 25.17 17.86 -4.89
N TYR A 226 24.24 17.32 -4.14
CA TYR A 226 22.82 17.27 -4.50
C TYR A 226 22.08 18.34 -3.74
N ASN A 227 21.48 19.30 -4.46
CA ASN A 227 20.61 20.32 -3.88
C ASN A 227 19.18 19.78 -3.81
N MET A 228 18.65 19.66 -2.59
CA MET A 228 17.34 19.05 -2.33
C MET A 228 16.16 19.92 -2.76
N GLU A 229 16.36 21.25 -2.93
CA GLU A 229 15.28 22.15 -3.39
C GLU A 229 15.12 22.09 -4.90
N THR A 230 16.25 22.07 -5.62
CA THR A 230 16.24 22.14 -7.08
C THR A 230 16.36 20.80 -7.78
N GLY A 231 16.74 19.74 -7.04
CA GLY A 231 17.03 18.42 -7.60
C GLY A 231 18.34 18.40 -8.44
N ASN A 232 19.11 19.47 -8.45
CA ASN A 232 20.33 19.56 -9.25
C ASN A 232 21.51 18.82 -8.59
N ILE A 233 22.30 18.13 -9.41
CA ILE A 233 23.53 17.50 -9.00
C ILE A 233 24.69 18.24 -9.66
N SER A 234 25.68 18.62 -8.85
CA SER A 234 26.98 19.09 -9.33
C SER A 234 28.09 18.15 -8.89
N ALA A 235 29.12 18.02 -9.69
CA ALA A 235 30.27 17.16 -9.39
C ALA A 235 31.57 17.97 -9.49
N LYS A 236 32.49 17.73 -8.56
CA LYS A 236 33.83 18.29 -8.55
C LYS A 236 34.84 17.17 -8.35
N ALA A 237 35.69 16.96 -9.32
CA ALA A 237 36.81 16.01 -9.19
C ALA A 237 37.85 16.50 -8.17
N PHE A 238 38.43 15.61 -7.43
CA PHE A 238 39.58 15.89 -6.63
C PHE A 238 40.81 15.82 -7.54
N THR A 239 41.63 16.87 -7.50
CA THR A 239 42.88 16.95 -8.26
C THR A 239 44.05 16.49 -7.38
#